data_3f90eec4d9ed8314d647a028a296c5c5
#
_entry.id   3f90eec4d9ed8314d647a028a296c5c5
#
_cell.length_a   1.000
_cell.length_b   1.000
_cell.length_c   1.000
_cell.angle_alpha   90.00
_cell.angle_beta   90.00
_cell.angle_gamma   90.00
#
_symmetry.space_group_name_H-M   'P 1'
#
loop_
_entity.id
_entity.type
_entity.pdbx_description
1 polymer ?
#
loop_
_entity_poly.entity_id
_entity_poly.type
_entity_poly.pdbx_seq_one_letter_code
_entity_poly.pdbx_strand_id
1 'polypeptide(L)'
;KEIVTLGMSGFIMAATNCAVQAVCNATLSVHGGDIYIGIMTIINSVREMISLPINGITSGSQPVLGYNYGAGKVNRVKKGIRFSALVALLYTFTFWVFVLAFPTFFIHIFSSDASILETGRMPFIVYFSGFIMMTLQFCGQSTFVALGRARQAIFFSLFRKIIIVVPLTILLPNIGALGVMGVFLAEPISNCIGGLASFLTMIITVYRKL
;
A
#
# COMPACT_ATOMS: atom_id res chain seq x y z
N LYS A 1 25.78 -12.55 -9.59
CA LYS A 1 24.86 -13.13 -8.61
C LYS A 1 24.08 -12.05 -7.85
N GLU A 2 24.71 -11.01 -7.31
CA GLU A 2 24.06 -9.94 -6.53
C GLU A 2 22.99 -9.17 -7.31
N ILE A 3 23.27 -8.82 -8.58
CA ILE A 3 22.31 -8.13 -9.46
C ILE A 3 21.04 -8.98 -9.67
N VAL A 4 21.20 -10.28 -9.89
CA VAL A 4 20.06 -11.20 -10.06
C VAL A 4 19.26 -11.31 -8.78
N THR A 5 19.92 -11.40 -7.62
CA THR A 5 19.22 -11.48 -6.31
C THR A 5 18.43 -10.20 -6.00
N LEU A 6 18.98 -9.03 -6.35
CA LEU A 6 18.27 -7.75 -6.22
C LEU A 6 17.09 -7.65 -7.20
N GLY A 7 17.27 -8.05 -8.46
CA GLY A 7 16.21 -8.09 -9.46
C GLY A 7 15.09 -9.08 -9.11
N MET A 8 15.45 -10.25 -8.56
CA MET A 8 14.47 -11.24 -8.07
C MET A 8 13.55 -10.70 -6.98
N SER A 9 14.05 -9.82 -6.11
CA SER A 9 13.20 -9.23 -5.07
C SER A 9 12.08 -8.36 -5.66
N GLY A 10 12.39 -7.54 -6.65
CA GLY A 10 11.40 -6.75 -7.37
C GLY A 10 10.40 -7.61 -8.14
N PHE A 11 10.88 -8.67 -8.80
CA PHE A 11 10.03 -9.63 -9.51
C PHE A 11 9.05 -10.33 -8.55
N ILE A 12 9.52 -10.86 -7.42
CA ILE A 12 8.68 -11.49 -6.41
C ILE A 12 7.59 -10.53 -5.90
N MET A 13 7.94 -9.27 -5.64
CA MET A 13 6.98 -8.27 -5.19
C MET A 13 5.92 -7.96 -6.27
N ALA A 14 6.34 -7.85 -7.55
CA ALA A 14 5.43 -7.63 -8.67
C ALA A 14 4.52 -8.84 -8.91
N ALA A 15 5.08 -10.05 -8.94
CA ALA A 15 4.33 -11.29 -9.11
C ALA A 15 3.30 -11.49 -7.97
N THR A 16 3.67 -11.15 -6.73
CA THR A 16 2.76 -11.19 -5.59
C THR A 16 1.61 -10.18 -5.74
N ASN A 17 1.87 -8.98 -6.29
CA ASN A 17 0.81 -8.01 -6.58
C ASN A 17 -0.19 -8.57 -7.60
N CYS A 18 0.30 -9.15 -8.70
CA CYS A 18 -0.56 -9.76 -9.71
C CYS A 18 -1.40 -10.91 -9.13
N ALA A 19 -0.80 -11.76 -8.29
CA ALA A 19 -1.52 -12.85 -7.65
C ALA A 19 -2.63 -12.34 -6.71
N VAL A 20 -2.35 -11.34 -5.88
CA VAL A 20 -3.37 -10.71 -5.01
C VAL A 20 -4.50 -10.11 -5.84
N GLN A 21 -4.17 -9.42 -6.93
CA GLN A 21 -5.17 -8.83 -7.82
C GLN A 21 -6.07 -9.91 -8.46
N ALA A 22 -5.48 -11.03 -8.89
CA ALA A 22 -6.23 -12.16 -9.44
C ALA A 22 -7.20 -12.76 -8.39
N VAL A 23 -6.74 -12.93 -7.14
CA VAL A 23 -7.60 -13.42 -6.05
C VAL A 23 -8.73 -12.44 -5.76
N CYS A 24 -8.45 -11.13 -5.69
CA CYS A 24 -9.47 -10.10 -5.49
C CYS A 24 -10.53 -10.14 -6.60
N ASN A 25 -10.10 -10.17 -7.86
CA ASN A 25 -11.02 -10.21 -9.00
C ASN A 25 -11.85 -11.50 -9.03
N ALA A 26 -11.24 -12.66 -8.75
CA ALA A 26 -11.96 -13.93 -8.67
C ALA A 26 -13.02 -13.92 -7.55
N THR A 27 -12.68 -13.38 -6.39
CA THR A 27 -13.63 -13.28 -5.25
C THR A 27 -14.76 -12.30 -5.57
N LEU A 28 -14.46 -11.16 -6.20
CA LEU A 28 -15.47 -10.17 -6.62
C LEU A 28 -16.40 -10.73 -7.67
N SER A 29 -15.89 -11.50 -8.63
CA SER A 29 -16.72 -12.19 -9.66
C SER A 29 -17.77 -13.07 -9.04
N VAL A 30 -17.40 -13.83 -8.00
CA VAL A 30 -18.31 -14.77 -7.32
C VAL A 30 -19.36 -14.04 -6.47
N HIS A 31 -19.00 -12.96 -5.78
CA HIS A 31 -19.87 -12.32 -4.77
C HIS A 31 -20.59 -11.06 -5.27
N GLY A 32 -20.09 -10.42 -6.35
CA GLY A 32 -20.61 -9.13 -6.78
C GLY A 32 -20.77 -8.95 -8.29
N GLY A 33 -20.20 -9.84 -9.08
CA GLY A 33 -20.23 -9.76 -10.55
C GLY A 33 -19.35 -8.66 -11.14
N ASP A 34 -19.52 -8.43 -12.44
CA ASP A 34 -18.62 -7.59 -13.25
C ASP A 34 -18.59 -6.11 -12.81
N ILE A 35 -19.70 -5.59 -12.28
CA ILE A 35 -19.78 -4.21 -11.83
C ILE A 35 -18.76 -3.92 -10.72
N TYR A 36 -18.60 -4.84 -9.77
CA TYR A 36 -17.64 -4.67 -8.66
C TYR A 36 -16.18 -4.90 -9.09
N ILE A 37 -15.95 -5.69 -10.13
CA ILE A 37 -14.62 -5.78 -10.78
C ILE A 37 -14.28 -4.45 -11.45
N GLY A 38 -15.24 -3.83 -12.13
CA GLY A 38 -15.09 -2.49 -12.70
C GLY A 38 -14.78 -1.43 -11.64
N ILE A 39 -15.52 -1.45 -10.52
CA ILE A 39 -15.28 -0.55 -9.38
C ILE A 39 -13.88 -0.76 -8.79
N MET A 40 -13.44 -2.01 -8.60
CA MET A 40 -12.10 -2.32 -8.09
C MET A 40 -10.99 -1.84 -9.04
N THR A 41 -11.22 -1.93 -10.35
CA THR A 41 -10.29 -1.42 -11.36
C THR A 41 -10.12 0.10 -11.25
N ILE A 42 -11.23 0.84 -11.08
CA ILE A 42 -11.20 2.29 -10.86
C ILE A 42 -10.46 2.62 -9.55
N ILE A 43 -10.79 1.93 -8.46
CA ILE A 43 -10.12 2.09 -7.16
C ILE A 43 -8.62 1.88 -7.28
N ASN A 44 -8.19 0.82 -7.98
CA ASN A 44 -6.77 0.56 -8.22
C ASN A 44 -6.10 1.66 -9.04
N SER A 45 -6.78 2.21 -10.04
CA SER A 45 -6.26 3.31 -10.86
C SER A 45 -6.06 4.58 -10.02
N VAL A 46 -7.02 4.93 -9.18
CA VAL A 46 -6.90 6.06 -8.23
C VAL A 46 -5.79 5.80 -7.22
N ARG A 47 -5.71 4.59 -6.67
CA ARG A 47 -4.65 4.18 -5.74
C ARG A 47 -3.27 4.35 -6.37
N GLU A 48 -3.07 3.87 -7.59
CA GLU A 48 -1.79 4.01 -8.30
C GLU A 48 -1.43 5.48 -8.53
N MET A 49 -2.37 6.29 -8.99
CA MET A 49 -2.18 7.72 -9.21
C MET A 49 -1.68 8.43 -7.94
N ILE A 50 -2.25 8.11 -6.77
CA ILE A 50 -1.84 8.71 -5.50
C ILE A 50 -0.54 8.11 -4.97
N SER A 51 -0.28 6.82 -5.24
CA SER A 51 0.91 6.11 -4.75
C SER A 51 2.19 6.49 -5.51
N LEU A 52 2.10 6.93 -6.78
CA LEU A 52 3.27 7.29 -7.59
C LEU A 52 4.16 8.35 -6.93
N PRO A 53 3.65 9.51 -6.45
CA PRO A 53 4.48 10.50 -5.76
C PRO A 53 5.06 9.98 -4.44
N ILE A 54 4.31 9.13 -3.70
CA ILE A 54 4.80 8.51 -2.47
C ILE A 54 6.01 7.62 -2.78
N ASN A 55 5.92 6.81 -3.84
CA ASN A 55 7.02 6.00 -4.32
C ASN A 55 8.20 6.88 -4.78
N GLY A 56 7.94 8.01 -5.44
CA GLY A 56 8.96 8.97 -5.82
C GLY A 56 9.72 9.55 -4.62
N ILE A 57 9.00 10.01 -3.58
CA ILE A 57 9.57 10.54 -2.35
C ILE A 57 10.42 9.48 -1.63
N THR A 58 9.86 8.28 -1.46
CA THR A 58 10.52 7.20 -0.71
C THR A 58 11.71 6.63 -1.46
N SER A 59 11.60 6.38 -2.77
CA SER A 59 12.70 5.88 -3.60
C SER A 59 13.80 6.93 -3.80
N GLY A 60 13.42 8.21 -3.99
CA GLY A 60 14.37 9.32 -4.08
C GLY A 60 15.17 9.54 -2.80
N SER A 61 14.62 9.19 -1.64
CA SER A 61 15.33 9.27 -0.36
C SER A 61 16.36 8.14 -0.17
N GLN A 62 16.19 6.98 -0.82
CA GLN A 62 17.06 5.81 -0.62
C GLN A 62 18.54 6.07 -0.86
N PRO A 63 18.99 6.68 -1.98
CA PRO A 63 20.40 6.95 -2.21
C PRO A 63 20.99 7.87 -1.14
N VAL A 64 20.24 8.89 -0.71
CA VAL A 64 20.68 9.84 0.32
C VAL A 64 20.85 9.15 1.67
N LEU A 65 19.90 8.30 2.06
CA LEU A 65 19.95 7.53 3.29
C LEU A 65 21.12 6.53 3.25
N GLY A 66 21.26 5.77 2.15
CA GLY A 66 22.32 4.76 1.98
C GLY A 66 23.71 5.38 2.01
N TYR A 67 23.93 6.48 1.28
CA TYR A 67 25.22 7.19 1.30
C TYR A 67 25.59 7.70 2.69
N ASN A 68 24.67 8.38 3.38
CA ASN A 68 24.95 8.90 4.73
C ASN A 68 25.13 7.78 5.76
N TYR A 69 24.44 6.65 5.59
CA TYR A 69 24.60 5.47 6.43
C TYR A 69 25.99 4.85 6.24
N GLY A 70 26.42 4.62 4.98
CA GLY A 70 27.77 4.13 4.69
C GLY A 70 28.89 5.06 5.16
N ALA A 71 28.63 6.38 5.18
CA ALA A 71 29.55 7.38 5.69
C ALA A 71 29.54 7.54 7.22
N GLY A 72 28.77 6.73 7.96
CA GLY A 72 28.65 6.80 9.43
C GLY A 72 27.91 8.06 9.95
N LYS A 73 27.25 8.84 9.08
CA LYS A 73 26.59 10.11 9.43
C LYS A 73 25.18 9.87 10.00
N VAL A 74 25.09 9.21 11.15
CA VAL A 74 23.85 8.76 11.81
C VAL A 74 22.80 9.87 11.92
N ASN A 75 23.19 11.07 12.37
CA ASN A 75 22.26 12.20 12.53
C ASN A 75 21.61 12.63 11.20
N ARG A 76 22.33 12.53 10.08
CA ARG A 76 21.79 12.84 8.76
C ARG A 76 20.81 11.76 8.31
N VAL A 77 21.11 10.49 8.59
CA VAL A 77 20.19 9.36 8.31
C VAL A 77 18.88 9.56 9.08
N LYS A 78 18.94 9.84 10.38
CA LYS A 78 17.74 10.09 11.20
C LYS A 78 16.91 11.27 10.68
N LYS A 79 17.57 12.38 10.33
CA LYS A 79 16.89 13.55 9.74
C LYS A 79 16.24 13.20 8.40
N GLY A 80 16.94 12.45 7.55
CA GLY A 80 16.43 12.01 6.24
C GLY A 80 15.20 11.11 6.38
N ILE A 81 15.22 10.12 7.29
CA ILE A 81 14.07 9.24 7.56
C ILE A 81 12.86 10.07 8.03
N ARG A 82 13.06 10.98 8.98
CA ARG A 82 11.97 11.84 9.48
C ARG A 82 11.41 12.75 8.39
N PHE A 83 12.28 13.38 7.60
CA PHE A 83 11.88 14.29 6.54
C PHE A 83 11.08 13.56 5.45
N SER A 84 11.60 12.45 4.93
CA SER A 84 10.89 11.68 3.90
C SER A 84 9.56 11.12 4.40
N ALA A 85 9.50 10.63 5.66
CA ALA A 85 8.26 10.16 6.24
C ALA A 85 7.24 11.29 6.43
N LEU A 86 7.68 12.45 6.92
CA LEU A 86 6.81 13.63 7.12
C LEU A 86 6.22 14.11 5.80
N VAL A 87 7.07 14.27 4.76
CA VAL A 87 6.62 14.74 3.44
C VAL A 87 5.65 13.74 2.81
N ALA A 88 5.96 12.43 2.87
CA ALA A 88 5.08 11.39 2.36
C ALA A 88 3.73 11.35 3.11
N LEU A 89 3.75 11.49 4.44
CA LEU A 89 2.53 11.51 5.26
C LEU A 89 1.68 12.76 4.99
N LEU A 90 2.28 13.94 4.90
CA LEU A 90 1.56 15.18 4.59
C LEU A 90 0.90 15.10 3.22
N TYR A 91 1.64 14.64 2.20
CA TYR A 91 1.10 14.42 0.87
C TYR A 91 -0.09 13.44 0.91
N THR A 92 0.13 12.27 1.52
CA THR A 92 -0.93 11.24 1.60
C THR A 92 -2.15 11.73 2.37
N PHE A 93 -1.95 12.43 3.49
CA PHE A 93 -3.05 12.97 4.29
C PHE A 93 -3.90 13.94 3.48
N THR A 94 -3.26 14.85 2.75
CA THR A 94 -3.97 15.80 1.89
C THR A 94 -4.83 15.08 0.84
N PHE A 95 -4.24 14.16 0.07
CA PHE A 95 -5.00 13.41 -0.93
C PHE A 95 -6.03 12.47 -0.33
N TRP A 96 -5.75 11.86 0.82
CA TRP A 96 -6.68 11.00 1.52
C TRP A 96 -7.96 11.75 1.93
N VAL A 97 -7.82 12.95 2.47
CA VAL A 97 -8.96 13.81 2.79
C VAL A 97 -9.77 14.13 1.53
N PHE A 98 -9.09 14.51 0.42
CA PHE A 98 -9.75 14.78 -0.86
C PHE A 98 -10.52 13.57 -1.40
N VAL A 99 -9.90 12.39 -1.37
CA VAL A 99 -10.49 11.15 -1.87
C VAL A 99 -11.74 10.76 -1.07
N LEU A 100 -11.70 10.91 0.25
CA LEU A 100 -12.85 10.60 1.10
C LEU A 100 -13.95 11.68 1.03
N ALA A 101 -13.58 12.95 0.81
CA ALA A 101 -14.54 14.04 0.69
C ALA A 101 -15.29 14.00 -0.67
N PHE A 102 -14.59 13.61 -1.74
CA PHE A 102 -15.12 13.65 -3.11
C PHE A 102 -15.03 12.30 -3.85
N PRO A 103 -15.55 11.19 -3.30
CA PRO A 103 -15.40 9.85 -3.89
C PRO A 103 -16.01 9.79 -5.30
N THR A 104 -17.19 10.36 -5.52
CA THR A 104 -17.88 10.36 -6.80
C THR A 104 -17.07 11.10 -7.89
N PHE A 105 -16.37 12.18 -7.54
CA PHE A 105 -15.48 12.89 -8.46
C PHE A 105 -14.38 11.99 -8.99
N PHE A 106 -13.70 11.26 -8.09
CA PHE A 106 -12.63 10.34 -8.49
C PHE A 106 -13.14 9.16 -9.31
N ILE A 107 -14.32 8.63 -9.01
CA ILE A 107 -14.94 7.57 -9.82
C ILE A 107 -15.30 8.12 -11.20
N HIS A 108 -15.84 9.33 -11.27
CA HIS A 108 -16.27 9.97 -12.53
C HIS A 108 -15.10 10.23 -13.51
N ILE A 109 -13.87 10.42 -13.01
CA ILE A 109 -12.67 10.57 -13.88
C ILE A 109 -12.49 9.32 -14.77
N PHE A 110 -12.86 8.12 -14.26
CA PHE A 110 -12.61 6.85 -14.94
C PHE A 110 -13.86 6.22 -15.57
N SER A 111 -15.06 6.61 -15.11
CA SER A 111 -16.32 6.07 -15.64
C SER A 111 -17.43 7.09 -15.52
N SER A 112 -18.24 7.19 -16.59
CA SER A 112 -19.47 8.00 -16.64
C SER A 112 -20.74 7.13 -16.46
N ASP A 113 -20.59 5.83 -16.20
CA ASP A 113 -21.70 4.93 -15.97
C ASP A 113 -22.37 5.22 -14.63
N ALA A 114 -23.67 5.55 -14.70
CA ALA A 114 -24.46 5.91 -13.51
C ALA A 114 -24.52 4.77 -12.49
N SER A 115 -24.54 3.51 -12.93
CA SER A 115 -24.59 2.34 -12.04
C SER A 115 -23.29 2.18 -11.27
N ILE A 116 -22.13 2.44 -11.90
CA ILE A 116 -20.81 2.43 -11.26
C ILE A 116 -20.67 3.60 -10.29
N LEU A 117 -21.17 4.79 -10.65
CA LEU A 117 -21.10 5.98 -9.79
C LEU A 117 -21.90 5.81 -8.50
N GLU A 118 -23.10 5.23 -8.60
CA GLU A 118 -23.97 5.00 -7.44
C GLU A 118 -23.47 3.85 -6.57
N THR A 119 -23.23 2.69 -7.17
CA THR A 119 -22.81 1.47 -6.46
C THR A 119 -21.39 1.58 -5.92
N GLY A 120 -20.48 2.27 -6.63
CA GLY A 120 -19.06 2.35 -6.32
C GLY A 120 -18.69 3.25 -5.15
N ARG A 121 -19.59 4.17 -4.74
CA ARG A 121 -19.28 5.16 -3.71
C ARG A 121 -18.89 4.53 -2.36
N MET A 122 -19.68 3.58 -1.86
CA MET A 122 -19.39 2.93 -0.57
C MET A 122 -18.15 2.04 -0.62
N PRO A 123 -17.97 1.13 -1.59
CA PRO A 123 -16.72 0.38 -1.75
C PRO A 123 -15.48 1.25 -1.82
N PHE A 124 -15.58 2.39 -2.52
CA PHE A 124 -14.49 3.35 -2.66
C PHE A 124 -14.08 3.96 -1.31
N ILE A 125 -15.05 4.47 -0.52
CA ILE A 125 -14.79 5.03 0.81
C ILE A 125 -14.20 3.97 1.74
N VAL A 126 -14.77 2.76 1.75
CA VAL A 126 -14.31 1.64 2.57
C VAL A 126 -12.85 1.31 2.23
N TYR A 127 -12.52 1.15 0.96
CA TYR A 127 -11.17 0.81 0.52
C TYR A 127 -10.13 1.87 0.94
N PHE A 128 -10.45 3.16 0.74
CA PHE A 128 -9.54 4.25 1.07
C PHE A 128 -9.49 4.61 2.57
N SER A 129 -10.37 4.07 3.41
CA SER A 129 -10.38 4.40 4.85
C SER A 129 -9.05 4.15 5.57
N GLY A 130 -8.33 3.09 5.20
CA GLY A 130 -7.02 2.75 5.76
C GLY A 130 -5.81 3.18 4.92
N PHE A 131 -6.00 3.99 3.87
CA PHE A 131 -4.95 4.29 2.89
C PHE A 131 -3.73 5.01 3.50
N ILE A 132 -3.94 5.89 4.48
CA ILE A 132 -2.85 6.60 5.16
C ILE A 132 -1.85 5.65 5.82
N MET A 133 -2.31 4.49 6.31
CA MET A 133 -1.45 3.49 6.94
C MET A 133 -0.52 2.80 5.94
N MET A 134 -0.89 2.76 4.65
CA MET A 134 -0.04 2.24 3.59
C MET A 134 1.25 3.07 3.43
N THR A 135 1.18 4.39 3.66
CA THR A 135 2.35 5.26 3.59
C THR A 135 3.39 4.92 4.65
N LEU A 136 2.96 4.54 5.85
CA LEU A 136 3.86 4.06 6.90
C LEU A 136 4.63 2.82 6.44
N GLN A 137 3.98 1.91 5.73
CA GLN A 137 4.63 0.74 5.15
C GLN A 137 5.67 1.14 4.10
N PHE A 138 5.35 2.05 3.17
CA PHE A 138 6.30 2.53 2.18
C PHE A 138 7.53 3.16 2.82
N CYS A 139 7.35 4.01 3.84
CA CYS A 139 8.45 4.63 4.57
C CYS A 139 9.33 3.59 5.29
N GLY A 140 8.71 2.61 5.95
CA GLY A 140 9.42 1.53 6.62
C GLY A 140 10.24 0.67 5.64
N GLN A 141 9.59 0.20 4.57
CA GLN A 141 10.23 -0.64 3.55
C GLN A 141 11.35 0.10 2.82
N SER A 142 11.12 1.35 2.41
CA SER A 142 12.14 2.18 1.75
C SER A 142 13.37 2.37 2.64
N THR A 143 13.16 2.60 3.94
CA THR A 143 14.26 2.70 4.90
C THR A 143 15.03 1.38 5.02
N PHE A 144 14.36 0.24 5.09
CA PHE A 144 15.02 -1.07 5.09
C PHE A 144 15.87 -1.28 3.84
N VAL A 145 15.33 -0.97 2.66
CA VAL A 145 16.07 -1.08 1.39
C VAL A 145 17.28 -0.15 1.37
N ALA A 146 17.11 1.12 1.74
CA ALA A 146 18.17 2.12 1.77
C ALA A 146 19.36 1.72 2.65
N LEU A 147 19.11 0.98 3.73
CA LEU A 147 20.13 0.54 4.70
C LEU A 147 20.62 -0.89 4.45
N GLY A 148 20.36 -1.46 3.26
CA GLY A 148 20.81 -2.80 2.87
C GLY A 148 20.06 -3.96 3.53
N ARG A 149 18.90 -3.68 4.16
CA ARG A 149 18.08 -4.68 4.83
C ARG A 149 16.92 -5.18 3.96
N ALA A 150 17.19 -5.47 2.70
CA ALA A 150 16.17 -5.87 1.70
C ALA A 150 15.32 -7.08 2.13
N ARG A 151 15.90 -8.03 2.86
CA ARG A 151 15.15 -9.20 3.38
C ARG A 151 13.98 -8.79 4.27
N GLN A 152 14.14 -7.77 5.12
CA GLN A 152 13.07 -7.26 5.97
C GLN A 152 11.97 -6.57 5.15
N ALA A 153 12.35 -5.80 4.13
CA ALA A 153 11.39 -5.16 3.23
C ALA A 153 10.53 -6.20 2.49
N ILE A 154 11.17 -7.25 1.95
CA ILE A 154 10.48 -8.37 1.28
C ILE A 154 9.55 -9.08 2.26
N PHE A 155 10.04 -9.41 3.46
CA PHE A 155 9.24 -10.08 4.47
C PHE A 155 7.94 -9.32 4.79
N PHE A 156 8.01 -8.02 5.07
CA PHE A 156 6.82 -7.22 5.37
C PHE A 156 5.89 -7.06 4.17
N SER A 157 6.45 -7.02 2.95
CA SER A 157 5.63 -7.00 1.73
C SER A 157 4.83 -8.29 1.57
N LEU A 158 5.50 -9.44 1.67
CA LEU A 158 4.87 -10.76 1.53
C LEU A 158 3.92 -11.05 2.70
N PHE A 159 4.33 -10.71 3.94
CA PHE A 159 3.50 -10.86 5.12
C PHE A 159 2.16 -10.15 4.95
N ARG A 160 2.19 -8.87 4.56
CA ARG A 160 0.93 -8.13 4.35
C ARG A 160 0.09 -8.73 3.25
N LYS A 161 0.68 -9.02 2.09
CA LYS A 161 -0.08 -9.42 0.90
C LYS A 161 -0.58 -10.86 0.98
N ILE A 162 0.28 -11.80 1.34
CA ILE A 162 -0.05 -13.23 1.32
C ILE A 162 -0.74 -13.63 2.62
N ILE A 163 -0.23 -13.18 3.78
CA ILE A 163 -0.73 -13.66 5.08
C ILE A 163 -1.94 -12.85 5.56
N ILE A 164 -2.07 -11.58 5.14
CA ILE A 164 -3.18 -10.74 5.60
C ILE A 164 -4.20 -10.52 4.46
N VAL A 165 -3.79 -9.92 3.33
CA VAL A 165 -4.74 -9.53 2.27
C VAL A 165 -5.45 -10.74 1.68
N VAL A 166 -4.72 -11.77 1.24
CA VAL A 166 -5.33 -12.93 0.56
C VAL A 166 -6.35 -13.65 1.45
N PRO A 167 -6.01 -14.05 2.71
CA PRO A 167 -7.01 -14.68 3.57
C PRO A 167 -8.19 -13.76 3.90
N LEU A 168 -7.98 -12.48 4.17
CA LEU A 168 -9.08 -11.55 4.44
C LEU A 168 -9.99 -11.38 3.23
N THR A 169 -9.42 -11.27 2.01
CA THR A 169 -10.20 -11.16 0.77
C THR A 169 -11.12 -12.35 0.55
N ILE A 170 -10.68 -13.56 0.93
CA ILE A 170 -11.47 -14.79 0.78
C ILE A 170 -12.45 -14.97 1.95
N LEU A 171 -12.04 -14.67 3.17
CA LEU A 171 -12.82 -14.96 4.38
C LEU A 171 -13.89 -13.92 4.67
N LEU A 172 -13.55 -12.60 4.56
CA LEU A 172 -14.47 -11.52 4.95
C LEU A 172 -15.81 -11.54 4.18
N PRO A 173 -15.85 -11.82 2.88
CA PRO A 173 -17.13 -11.92 2.16
C PRO A 173 -18.08 -13.00 2.69
N ASN A 174 -17.51 -14.05 3.32
CA ASN A 174 -18.27 -15.16 3.88
C ASN A 174 -18.68 -14.94 5.35
N ILE A 175 -18.25 -13.84 5.97
CA ILE A 175 -18.56 -13.53 7.37
C ILE A 175 -19.82 -12.64 7.46
N GLY A 176 -20.90 -13.20 7.93
CA GLY A 176 -22.15 -12.47 8.19
C GLY A 176 -22.73 -11.77 6.96
N ALA A 177 -23.12 -10.51 7.11
CA ALA A 177 -23.75 -9.69 6.06
C ALA A 177 -22.73 -8.85 5.24
N LEU A 178 -21.41 -9.10 5.34
CA LEU A 178 -20.41 -8.27 4.66
C LEU A 178 -20.44 -8.45 3.14
N GLY A 179 -20.64 -9.69 2.65
CA GLY A 179 -20.69 -9.96 1.22
C GLY A 179 -19.54 -9.31 0.46
N VAL A 180 -19.85 -8.66 -0.67
CA VAL A 180 -18.86 -7.98 -1.51
C VAL A 180 -18.03 -6.94 -0.76
N MET A 181 -18.60 -6.24 0.22
CA MET A 181 -17.88 -5.22 1.01
C MET A 181 -16.70 -5.81 1.79
N GLY A 182 -16.74 -7.11 2.12
CA GLY A 182 -15.63 -7.82 2.76
C GLY A 182 -14.35 -7.77 1.92
N VAL A 183 -14.44 -7.84 0.58
CA VAL A 183 -13.28 -7.73 -0.30
C VAL A 183 -12.62 -6.35 -0.20
N PHE A 184 -13.45 -5.29 -0.19
CA PHE A 184 -12.93 -3.92 -0.08
C PHE A 184 -12.40 -3.59 1.31
N LEU A 185 -12.89 -4.24 2.37
CA LEU A 185 -12.39 -4.10 3.74
C LEU A 185 -11.04 -4.79 3.96
N ALA A 186 -10.68 -5.79 3.18
CA ALA A 186 -9.43 -6.53 3.33
C ALA A 186 -8.19 -5.61 3.23
N GLU A 187 -8.20 -4.66 2.30
CA GLU A 187 -7.07 -3.75 2.08
C GLU A 187 -6.85 -2.76 3.25
N PRO A 188 -7.85 -1.99 3.74
CA PRO A 188 -7.64 -1.08 4.87
C PRO A 188 -7.22 -1.82 6.15
N ILE A 189 -7.79 -2.99 6.44
CA ILE A 189 -7.38 -3.80 7.59
C ILE A 189 -5.91 -4.22 7.44
N SER A 190 -5.52 -4.70 6.26
CA SER A 190 -4.14 -5.10 6.00
C SER A 190 -3.16 -3.94 6.06
N ASN A 191 -3.57 -2.75 5.60
CA ASN A 191 -2.76 -1.54 5.67
C ASN A 191 -2.53 -1.11 7.12
N CYS A 192 -3.54 -1.20 7.99
CA CYS A 192 -3.37 -0.93 9.41
C CYS A 192 -2.39 -1.92 10.05
N ILE A 193 -2.59 -3.21 9.89
CA ILE A 193 -1.74 -4.24 10.50
C ILE A 193 -0.33 -4.21 9.90
N GLY A 194 -0.22 -4.33 8.58
CA GLY A 194 1.07 -4.43 7.89
C GLY A 194 1.85 -3.11 7.88
N GLY A 195 1.15 -1.98 7.74
CA GLY A 195 1.76 -0.64 7.78
C GLY A 195 2.36 -0.35 9.14
N LEU A 196 1.60 -0.54 10.22
CA LEU A 196 2.09 -0.35 11.58
C LEU A 196 3.21 -1.34 11.91
N ALA A 197 3.06 -2.63 11.59
CA ALA A 197 4.10 -3.63 11.85
C ALA A 197 5.42 -3.28 11.17
N SER A 198 5.40 -2.92 9.89
CA SER A 198 6.60 -2.53 9.13
C SER A 198 7.26 -1.28 9.72
N PHE A 199 6.47 -0.24 9.97
CA PHE A 199 6.98 1.04 10.45
C PHE A 199 7.52 0.95 11.88
N LEU A 200 6.79 0.30 12.80
CA LEU A 200 7.25 0.10 14.17
C LEU A 200 8.51 -0.75 14.23
N THR A 201 8.58 -1.81 13.43
CA THR A 201 9.81 -2.63 13.35
C THR A 201 10.97 -1.80 12.82
N MET A 202 10.77 -0.96 11.82
CA MET A 202 11.80 -0.04 11.34
C MET A 202 12.26 0.92 12.46
N ILE A 203 11.34 1.49 13.23
CA ILE A 203 11.70 2.36 14.36
C ILE A 203 12.53 1.61 15.40
N ILE A 204 12.12 0.40 15.80
CA ILE A 204 12.76 -0.36 16.87
C ILE A 204 14.10 -0.92 16.41
N THR A 205 14.15 -1.52 15.22
CA THR A 205 15.34 -2.29 14.77
C THR A 205 16.37 -1.45 14.03
N VAL A 206 15.96 -0.28 13.52
CA VAL A 206 16.81 0.62 12.72
C VAL A 206 16.96 1.96 13.43
N TYR A 207 15.88 2.73 13.49
CA TYR A 207 15.93 4.15 13.92
C TYR A 207 16.46 4.34 15.34
N ARG A 208 16.08 3.48 16.30
CA ARG A 208 16.58 3.53 17.68
C ARG A 208 18.02 3.03 17.82
N LYS A 209 18.47 2.17 16.90
CA LYS A 209 19.82 1.59 16.93
C LYS A 209 20.85 2.41 16.14
N LEU A 210 20.39 3.37 15.34
CA LEU A 210 21.20 4.44 14.77
C LEU A 210 21.56 5.46 15.87
#